data_e7cf0fae3d2c56582f8b9e945b244ac2
#
_entry.id   e7cf0fae3d2c56582f8b9e945b244ac2
#
_cell.length_a   1.000
_cell.length_b   1.000
_cell.length_c   1.000
_cell.angle_alpha   90.00
_cell.angle_beta   90.00
_cell.angle_gamma   90.00
#
_symmetry.space_group_name_H-M   'P 1'
#
loop_
_entity.id
_entity.type
_entity.pdbx_description
1 polymer ?
#
loop_
_entity_poly.entity_id
_entity_poly.type
_entity_poly.pdbx_seq_one_letter_code
_entity_poly.pdbx_strand_id
1 'polypeptide(L)'
;MGNDQIAAAWLDEGACRFAEYLYQKTYCTDLDFDGYGTLEDWFQTQYCMITGQKKDGQQYAEDKTDLDWSLYDWQKDDPMGYSEIYYKGGSLFYEMEQRMGEEKFRQALREYVRTFAYGTVDTEQFRQFWLGKGDFSKLFALYWK
;
A
#
# COMPACT_ATOMS: atom_id res chain seq x y z
N MET A 1 -0.98 -16.48 6.85
CA MET A 1 -0.61 -16.03 5.52
C MET A 1 0.77 -15.41 5.64
N GLY A 2 1.69 -15.79 4.80
CA GLY A 2 3.03 -15.23 4.74
C GLY A 2 3.34 -14.78 3.31
N ASN A 3 4.48 -14.15 3.12
CA ASN A 3 5.05 -13.79 1.83
C ASN A 3 6.56 -13.98 1.89
N ASP A 4 7.21 -13.94 0.74
CA ASP A 4 8.66 -13.82 0.68
C ASP A 4 9.05 -12.37 1.02
N GLN A 5 9.48 -12.15 2.25
CA GLN A 5 9.83 -10.81 2.74
C GLN A 5 11.04 -10.18 2.01
N ILE A 6 11.80 -10.97 1.29
CA ILE A 6 12.92 -10.47 0.47
C ILE A 6 12.43 -10.07 -0.92
N ALA A 7 11.65 -10.94 -1.56
CA ALA A 7 11.18 -10.73 -2.92
C ALA A 7 9.97 -9.81 -3.03
N ALA A 8 9.11 -9.78 -1.99
CA ALA A 8 7.88 -9.02 -1.97
C ALA A 8 7.62 -8.39 -0.59
N ALA A 9 8.59 -7.63 -0.08
CA ALA A 9 8.53 -6.99 1.23
C ALA A 9 7.28 -6.11 1.40
N TRP A 10 6.84 -5.46 0.34
CA TRP A 10 5.67 -4.58 0.34
C TRP A 10 4.35 -5.28 0.75
N LEU A 11 4.23 -6.60 0.49
CA LEU A 11 3.02 -7.36 0.87
C LEU A 11 2.84 -7.44 2.38
N ASP A 12 3.95 -7.54 3.12
CA ASP A 12 3.93 -7.58 4.59
C ASP A 12 3.85 -6.16 5.15
N GLU A 13 4.80 -5.33 4.77
CA GLU A 13 4.98 -3.99 5.33
C GLU A 13 3.82 -3.05 4.94
N GLY A 14 3.38 -3.09 3.69
CA GLY A 14 2.23 -2.32 3.23
C GLY A 14 0.93 -2.75 3.89
N ALA A 15 0.71 -4.07 4.06
CA ALA A 15 -0.47 -4.59 4.74
C ALA A 15 -0.47 -4.22 6.24
N CYS A 16 0.70 -4.27 6.91
CA CYS A 16 0.83 -3.82 8.29
C CYS A 16 0.49 -2.34 8.44
N ARG A 17 1.05 -1.48 7.58
CA ARG A 17 0.77 -0.04 7.63
C ARG A 17 -0.69 0.27 7.32
N PHE A 18 -1.32 -0.45 6.40
CA PHE A 18 -2.75 -0.31 6.15
C PHE A 18 -3.61 -0.79 7.34
N ALA A 19 -3.20 -1.86 8.03
CA ALA A 19 -3.89 -2.31 9.25
C ALA A 19 -3.81 -1.26 10.37
N GLU A 20 -2.69 -0.58 10.53
CA GLU A 20 -2.55 0.56 11.46
C GLU A 20 -3.52 1.69 11.08
N TYR A 21 -3.64 2.03 9.81
CA TYR A 21 -4.60 3.02 9.32
C TYR A 21 -6.04 2.63 9.67
N LEU A 22 -6.43 1.37 9.45
CA LEU A 22 -7.77 0.89 9.81
C LEU A 22 -8.03 0.99 11.31
N TYR A 23 -7.01 0.68 12.13
CA TYR A 23 -7.09 0.83 13.58
C TYR A 23 -7.26 2.30 13.98
N GLN A 24 -6.43 3.19 13.43
CA GLN A 24 -6.52 4.63 13.69
C GLN A 24 -7.88 5.19 13.30
N LYS A 25 -8.34 4.91 12.08
CA LYS A 25 -9.66 5.34 11.58
C LYS A 25 -10.81 4.88 12.48
N THR A 26 -10.66 3.73 13.14
CA THR A 26 -11.76 3.14 13.96
C THR A 26 -11.74 3.62 15.41
N TYR A 27 -10.55 3.77 15.99
CA TYR A 27 -10.40 3.94 17.45
C TYR A 27 -9.70 5.23 17.87
N CYS A 28 -9.05 5.94 16.95
CA CYS A 28 -8.20 7.07 17.28
C CYS A 28 -8.54 8.25 16.39
N THR A 29 -9.39 9.16 16.88
CA THR A 29 -9.85 10.31 16.09
C THR A 29 -8.82 11.45 15.99
N ASP A 30 -7.76 11.45 16.82
CA ASP A 30 -6.85 12.59 16.99
C ASP A 30 -5.35 12.23 16.87
N LEU A 31 -4.99 11.12 16.20
CA LEU A 31 -3.59 10.77 16.02
C LEU A 31 -2.97 11.51 14.85
N ASP A 32 -2.48 12.70 15.15
CA ASP A 32 -1.36 13.29 14.44
C ASP A 32 -0.08 12.54 14.85
N PHE A 33 0.57 11.87 13.91
CA PHE A 33 1.81 11.16 14.16
C PHE A 33 2.94 12.18 14.37
N ASP A 34 3.21 12.54 15.62
CA ASP A 34 4.30 13.43 16.04
C ASP A 34 4.37 14.78 15.26
N GLY A 35 3.21 15.34 14.85
CA GLY A 35 3.16 16.58 14.06
C GLY A 35 3.40 16.39 12.56
N TYR A 36 3.44 15.15 12.07
CA TYR A 36 3.67 14.83 10.65
C TYR A 36 2.41 14.46 9.87
N GLY A 37 1.23 14.60 10.47
CA GLY A 37 -0.04 14.27 9.85
C GLY A 37 -0.50 12.83 10.09
N THR A 38 -1.65 12.49 9.55
CA THR A 38 -2.28 11.18 9.69
C THR A 38 -1.69 10.16 8.70
N LEU A 39 -1.91 8.87 8.92
CA LEU A 39 -1.56 7.85 7.92
C LEU A 39 -2.30 8.06 6.60
N GLU A 40 -3.52 8.57 6.65
CA GLU A 40 -4.28 8.94 5.46
C GLU A 40 -3.56 10.03 4.65
N ASP A 41 -3.05 11.07 5.31
CA ASP A 41 -2.27 12.13 4.66
C ASP A 41 -1.01 11.57 4.01
N TRP A 42 -0.32 10.65 4.67
CA TRP A 42 0.85 9.98 4.11
C TRP A 42 0.52 9.14 2.89
N PHE A 43 -0.57 8.36 2.91
CA PHE A 43 -0.99 7.55 1.77
C PHE A 43 -1.39 8.42 0.58
N GLN A 44 -2.12 9.50 0.82
CA GLN A 44 -2.47 10.46 -0.22
C GLN A 44 -1.24 11.17 -0.80
N THR A 45 -0.28 11.52 0.05
CA THR A 45 0.98 12.12 -0.41
C THR A 45 1.77 11.15 -1.28
N GLN A 46 1.89 9.89 -0.87
CA GLN A 46 2.55 8.85 -1.66
C GLN A 46 1.86 8.65 -3.01
N TYR A 47 0.53 8.64 -3.03
CA TYR A 47 -0.21 8.55 -4.29
C TYR A 47 0.05 9.77 -5.20
N CYS A 48 0.16 10.96 -4.64
CA CYS A 48 0.52 12.16 -5.41
C CYS A 48 1.94 12.07 -5.99
N MET A 49 2.90 11.51 -5.25
CA MET A 49 4.26 11.26 -5.75
C MET A 49 4.25 10.26 -6.91
N ILE A 50 3.48 9.18 -6.81
CA ILE A 50 3.35 8.15 -7.85
C ILE A 50 2.70 8.69 -9.12
N THR A 51 1.69 9.55 -8.98
CA THR A 51 0.87 10.05 -10.10
C THR A 51 1.34 11.39 -10.66
N GLY A 52 2.28 12.07 -9.99
CA GLY A 52 2.69 13.44 -10.31
C GLY A 52 1.62 14.50 -10.02
N GLN A 53 0.58 14.16 -9.26
CA GLN A 53 -0.46 15.12 -8.86
C GLN A 53 0.02 16.05 -7.75
N LYS A 54 -0.65 17.20 -7.61
CA LYS A 54 -0.42 18.11 -6.49
C LYS A 54 -1.36 17.76 -5.33
N LYS A 55 -0.85 17.88 -4.11
CA LYS A 55 -1.67 17.87 -2.90
C LYS A 55 -1.55 19.23 -2.22
N ASP A 56 -2.67 19.87 -1.89
CA ASP A 56 -2.73 21.18 -1.23
C ASP A 56 -1.91 22.28 -1.92
N GLY A 57 -1.83 22.20 -3.26
CA GLY A 57 -1.05 23.13 -4.08
C GLY A 57 0.46 22.82 -4.12
N GLN A 58 0.94 21.88 -3.33
CA GLN A 58 2.34 21.46 -3.29
C GLN A 58 2.62 20.37 -4.34
N GLN A 59 3.72 20.51 -5.09
CA GLN A 59 4.26 19.49 -5.97
C GLN A 59 5.29 18.65 -5.20
N TYR A 60 5.12 17.35 -5.21
CA TYR A 60 6.08 16.40 -4.65
C TYR A 60 7.02 15.87 -5.72
N ALA A 61 8.20 15.39 -5.31
CA ALA A 61 9.09 14.67 -6.20
C ALA A 61 8.40 13.40 -6.72
N GLU A 62 8.65 13.07 -8.00
CA GLU A 62 8.09 11.85 -8.59
C GLU A 62 8.72 10.61 -7.96
N ASP A 63 7.88 9.70 -7.48
CA ASP A 63 8.31 8.39 -7.07
C ASP A 63 8.63 7.52 -8.31
N LYS A 64 9.89 7.09 -8.44
CA LYS A 64 10.40 6.28 -9.56
C LYS A 64 10.62 4.82 -9.18
N THR A 65 10.34 4.46 -7.94
CA THR A 65 10.53 3.10 -7.47
C THR A 65 9.47 2.16 -8.04
N ASP A 66 9.80 0.87 -8.14
CA ASP A 66 8.83 -0.18 -8.46
C ASP A 66 8.40 -0.86 -7.14
N LEU A 67 7.11 -1.09 -6.98
CA LEU A 67 6.63 -1.76 -5.77
C LEU A 67 7.15 -3.20 -5.65
N ASP A 68 7.47 -3.83 -6.78
CA ASP A 68 7.99 -5.20 -6.84
C ASP A 68 9.52 -5.31 -6.65
N TRP A 69 10.16 -4.21 -6.31
CA TRP A 69 11.57 -4.24 -5.95
C TRP A 69 11.80 -5.17 -4.76
N SER A 70 12.87 -5.95 -4.85
CA SER A 70 13.31 -6.75 -3.71
C SER A 70 13.79 -5.85 -2.57
N LEU A 71 13.84 -6.39 -1.37
CA LEU A 71 14.39 -5.69 -0.21
C LEU A 71 15.79 -5.13 -0.48
N TYR A 72 16.61 -5.86 -1.25
CA TYR A 72 17.95 -5.43 -1.64
C TYR A 72 17.95 -4.25 -2.61
N ASP A 73 16.96 -4.15 -3.49
CA ASP A 73 16.84 -3.03 -4.43
C ASP A 73 16.42 -1.76 -3.69
N TRP A 74 15.47 -1.87 -2.77
CA TRP A 74 15.09 -0.78 -1.88
C TRP A 74 16.27 -0.25 -1.06
N GLN A 75 17.08 -1.14 -0.49
CA GLN A 75 18.26 -0.77 0.30
C GLN A 75 19.36 -0.07 -0.50
N LYS A 76 19.46 -0.34 -1.81
CA LYS A 76 20.44 0.33 -2.68
C LYS A 76 20.03 1.75 -3.00
N ASP A 77 18.73 1.99 -3.21
CA ASP A 77 18.22 3.30 -3.62
C ASP A 77 18.21 4.26 -2.44
N ASP A 78 17.81 3.80 -1.27
CA ASP A 78 17.85 4.55 -0.02
C ASP A 78 18.22 3.64 1.16
N PRO A 79 19.39 3.84 1.81
CA PRO A 79 19.75 3.09 3.02
C PRO A 79 18.75 3.26 4.18
N MET A 80 17.93 4.31 4.15
CA MET A 80 16.80 4.56 5.06
C MET A 80 15.46 4.15 4.44
N GLY A 81 15.44 3.64 3.21
CA GLY A 81 14.29 3.44 2.33
C GLY A 81 13.23 2.42 2.76
N TYR A 82 13.41 1.82 3.92
CA TYR A 82 12.36 1.01 4.52
C TYR A 82 11.03 1.75 4.68
N SER A 83 11.06 3.06 4.89
CA SER A 83 9.84 3.85 5.07
C SER A 83 8.98 3.90 3.81
N GLU A 84 9.57 3.95 2.62
CA GLU A 84 8.82 4.03 1.37
C GLU A 84 8.04 2.76 1.07
N ILE A 85 8.59 1.57 1.36
CA ILE A 85 7.90 0.28 1.19
C ILE A 85 6.58 0.28 1.98
N TYR A 86 6.63 0.73 3.23
CA TYR A 86 5.45 0.82 4.11
C TYR A 86 4.39 1.75 3.56
N TYR A 87 4.78 2.97 3.19
CA TYR A 87 3.85 3.98 2.72
C TYR A 87 3.32 3.68 1.32
N LYS A 88 4.18 3.21 0.41
CA LYS A 88 3.78 2.84 -0.94
C LYS A 88 2.83 1.65 -0.94
N GLY A 89 3.17 0.59 -0.23
CA GLY A 89 2.30 -0.57 -0.08
C GLY A 89 0.98 -0.22 0.63
N GLY A 90 1.04 0.54 1.73
CA GLY A 90 -0.15 1.02 2.45
C GLY A 90 -1.04 1.91 1.59
N SER A 91 -0.45 2.81 0.79
CA SER A 91 -1.14 3.66 -0.17
C SER A 91 -1.90 2.85 -1.23
N LEU A 92 -1.32 1.74 -1.71
CA LEU A 92 -2.02 0.85 -2.65
C LEU A 92 -3.32 0.30 -2.04
N PHE A 93 -3.25 -0.24 -0.83
CA PHE A 93 -4.45 -0.75 -0.13
C PHE A 93 -5.48 0.35 0.11
N TYR A 94 -5.03 1.54 0.51
CA TYR A 94 -5.89 2.70 0.69
C TYR A 94 -6.62 3.09 -0.60
N GLU A 95 -5.91 3.20 -1.72
CA GLU A 95 -6.49 3.51 -3.02
C GLU A 95 -7.48 2.44 -3.52
N MET A 96 -7.22 1.18 -3.21
CA MET A 96 -8.15 0.09 -3.50
C MET A 96 -9.43 0.23 -2.66
N GLU A 97 -9.31 0.56 -1.37
CA GLU A 97 -10.46 0.83 -0.50
C GLU A 97 -11.30 2.00 -1.03
N GLN A 98 -10.65 3.14 -1.40
CA GLN A 98 -11.35 4.31 -1.92
C GLN A 98 -12.13 4.00 -3.21
N ARG A 99 -11.58 3.20 -4.10
CA ARG A 99 -12.21 2.84 -5.39
C ARG A 99 -13.30 1.80 -5.25
N MET A 100 -13.15 0.86 -4.35
CA MET A 100 -14.13 -0.22 -4.14
C MET A 100 -15.25 0.19 -3.18
N GLY A 101 -14.98 1.11 -2.27
CA GLY A 101 -15.78 1.43 -1.10
C GLY A 101 -15.49 0.50 0.07
N GLU A 102 -15.51 1.06 1.27
CA GLU A 102 -15.06 0.42 2.52
C GLU A 102 -15.67 -0.96 2.77
N GLU A 103 -16.99 -1.07 2.65
CA GLU A 103 -17.71 -2.32 2.95
C GLU A 103 -17.27 -3.46 2.02
N LYS A 104 -17.25 -3.21 0.70
CA LYS A 104 -16.86 -4.19 -0.30
C LYS A 104 -15.38 -4.56 -0.18
N PHE A 105 -14.54 -3.56 0.07
CA PHE A 105 -13.12 -3.78 0.27
C PHE A 105 -12.85 -4.65 1.49
N ARG A 106 -13.48 -4.37 2.63
CA ARG A 106 -13.35 -5.18 3.85
C ARG A 106 -13.83 -6.61 3.66
N GLN A 107 -14.91 -6.82 2.89
CA GLN A 107 -15.36 -8.16 2.54
C GLN A 107 -14.31 -8.90 1.68
N ALA A 108 -13.79 -8.26 0.63
CA ALA A 108 -12.76 -8.82 -0.23
C ALA A 108 -11.45 -9.10 0.54
N LEU A 109 -11.06 -8.22 1.45
CA LEU A 109 -9.88 -8.39 2.30
C LEU A 109 -10.01 -9.63 3.22
N ARG A 110 -11.19 -9.84 3.82
CA ARG A 110 -11.44 -11.06 4.61
C ARG A 110 -11.37 -12.33 3.75
N GLU A 111 -11.87 -12.27 2.52
CA GLU A 111 -11.79 -13.37 1.58
C GLU A 111 -10.35 -13.63 1.14
N TYR A 112 -9.57 -12.58 0.85
CA TYR A 112 -8.14 -12.65 0.56
C TYR A 112 -7.38 -13.38 1.68
N VAL A 113 -7.55 -12.92 2.92
CA VAL A 113 -6.90 -13.55 4.08
C VAL A 113 -7.30 -15.01 4.23
N ARG A 114 -8.57 -15.37 4.01
CA ARG A 114 -9.03 -16.77 4.09
C ARG A 114 -8.50 -17.65 2.96
N THR A 115 -8.46 -17.11 1.74
CA THR A 115 -7.98 -17.82 0.56
C THR A 115 -6.52 -18.24 0.70
N PHE A 116 -5.71 -17.33 1.24
CA PHE A 116 -4.27 -17.54 1.40
C PHE A 116 -3.85 -17.88 2.83
N ALA A 117 -4.80 -18.20 3.72
CA ALA A 117 -4.49 -18.62 5.07
C ALA A 117 -3.54 -19.83 5.06
N TYR A 118 -2.52 -19.77 5.91
CA TYR A 118 -1.50 -20.84 6.06
C TYR A 118 -0.63 -21.09 4.82
N GLY A 119 -0.74 -20.26 3.78
CA GLY A 119 0.09 -20.29 2.58
C GLY A 119 1.00 -19.07 2.45
N THR A 120 1.85 -19.09 1.43
CA THR A 120 2.66 -17.95 0.99
C THR A 120 1.98 -17.30 -0.21
N VAL A 121 2.01 -15.98 -0.28
CA VAL A 121 1.44 -15.18 -1.38
C VAL A 121 2.57 -14.40 -2.03
N ASP A 122 2.62 -14.43 -3.35
CA ASP A 122 3.47 -13.58 -4.16
C ASP A 122 2.67 -12.41 -4.78
N THR A 123 3.38 -11.47 -5.42
CA THR A 123 2.80 -10.30 -6.07
C THR A 123 1.78 -10.66 -7.14
N GLU A 124 2.05 -11.70 -7.94
CA GLU A 124 1.14 -12.09 -9.03
C GLU A 124 -0.15 -12.70 -8.49
N GLN A 125 -0.08 -13.54 -7.47
CA GLN A 125 -1.26 -14.10 -6.78
C GLN A 125 -2.10 -12.98 -6.14
N PHE A 126 -1.45 -11.98 -5.53
CA PHE A 126 -2.12 -10.79 -5.03
C PHE A 126 -2.87 -10.07 -6.15
N ARG A 127 -2.18 -9.74 -7.24
CA ARG A 127 -2.78 -9.02 -8.38
C ARG A 127 -3.95 -9.76 -8.99
N GLN A 128 -3.82 -11.07 -9.24
CA GLN A 128 -4.88 -11.89 -9.81
C GLN A 128 -6.11 -11.95 -8.91
N PHE A 129 -5.92 -12.12 -7.61
CA PHE A 129 -7.03 -12.10 -6.66
C PHE A 129 -7.82 -10.78 -6.74
N TRP A 130 -7.12 -9.66 -6.65
CA TRP A 130 -7.77 -8.36 -6.59
C TRP A 130 -8.36 -7.91 -7.93
N LEU A 131 -7.76 -8.26 -9.06
CA LEU A 131 -8.37 -8.06 -10.38
C LEU A 131 -9.69 -8.84 -10.55
N GLY A 132 -9.85 -9.94 -9.86
CA GLY A 132 -11.13 -10.66 -9.78
C GLY A 132 -12.19 -9.99 -8.90
N LYS A 133 -11.83 -8.97 -8.12
CA LYS A 133 -12.74 -8.22 -7.23
C LYS A 133 -13.13 -6.85 -7.77
N GLY A 134 -12.32 -6.28 -8.65
CA GLY A 134 -12.57 -4.96 -9.23
C GLY A 134 -11.59 -4.60 -10.35
N ASP A 135 -11.90 -3.55 -11.11
CA ASP A 135 -10.97 -3.04 -12.13
C ASP A 135 -9.86 -2.19 -11.50
N PHE A 136 -8.81 -2.85 -11.10
CA PHE A 136 -7.59 -2.23 -10.56
C PHE A 136 -6.45 -2.15 -11.58
N SER A 137 -6.66 -2.50 -12.85
CA SER A 137 -5.60 -2.58 -13.86
C SER A 137 -4.82 -1.28 -13.99
N LYS A 138 -5.52 -0.14 -14.06
CA LYS A 138 -4.88 1.19 -14.15
C LYS A 138 -4.19 1.59 -12.85
N LEU A 139 -4.73 1.21 -11.70
CA LEU A 139 -4.10 1.47 -10.42
C LEU A 139 -2.80 0.68 -10.32
N PHE A 140 -2.84 -0.61 -10.60
CA PHE A 140 -1.68 -1.48 -10.53
C PHE A 140 -0.55 -1.02 -11.46
N ALA A 141 -0.86 -0.53 -12.65
CA ALA A 141 0.12 0.02 -13.59
C ALA A 141 0.86 1.27 -13.07
N LEU A 142 0.37 1.94 -12.02
CA LEU A 142 1.06 3.06 -11.37
C LEU A 142 2.10 2.58 -10.34
N TYR A 143 1.88 1.44 -9.72
CA TYR A 143 2.70 0.91 -8.63
C TYR A 143 3.77 -0.07 -9.11
N TRP A 144 3.49 -0.80 -10.18
CA TRP A 144 4.41 -1.73 -10.85
C TRP A 144 4.83 -1.13 -12.18
N LYS A 145 6.07 -0.65 -12.24
CA LYS A 145 6.65 0.08 -13.39
C LYS A 145 7.53 -0.81 -14.26
#